data_cfb3a0a87fd882ad908937c68fe314b4
#
_entry.id   cfb3a0a87fd882ad908937c68fe314b4
#
_cell.length_a   1.000
_cell.length_b   1.000
_cell.length_c   1.000
_cell.angle_alpha   90.00
_cell.angle_beta   90.00
_cell.angle_gamma   90.00
#
_symmetry.space_group_name_H-M   'P 1'
#
loop_
_entity.id
_entity.type
_entity.pdbx_description
1 polymer ?
#
loop_
_entity_poly.entity_id
_entity_poly.type
_entity_poly.pdbx_seq_one_letter_code
_entity_poly.pdbx_strand_id
1 'polypeptide(L)' 'MKSLEEFVVLFAEQFEDTDASEITADKNFRDLDEWSSLIGLSVIAMVDEEFDVTLRGEDMRKANTPAELYEIVKSKM' A
#
# COMPACT_ATOMS: atom_id res chain seq x y z
N MET A 1 5.02 -9.11 -13.39
CA MET A 1 4.82 -8.25 -12.21
C MET A 1 3.53 -7.45 -12.36
N LYS A 2 2.79 -7.25 -11.25
CA LYS A 2 1.57 -6.47 -11.29
C LYS A 2 1.87 -4.99 -11.55
N SER A 3 0.96 -4.32 -12.24
CA SER A 3 1.10 -2.90 -12.56
C SER A 3 0.80 -2.03 -11.32
N LEU A 4 1.16 -0.75 -11.42
CA LEU A 4 0.82 0.21 -10.36
C LEU A 4 -0.69 0.25 -10.14
N GLU A 5 -1.47 0.19 -11.23
CA GLU A 5 -2.92 0.22 -11.10
C GLU A 5 -3.44 -0.97 -10.31
N GLU A 6 -2.91 -2.16 -10.57
CA GLU A 6 -3.28 -3.35 -9.83
C GLU A 6 -2.85 -3.23 -8.37
N PHE A 7 -1.67 -2.67 -8.12
CA PHE A 7 -1.20 -2.45 -6.76
C PHE A 7 -2.14 -1.52 -6.00
N VAL A 8 -2.58 -0.45 -6.63
CA VAL A 8 -3.50 0.51 -5.99
C VAL A 8 -4.82 -0.17 -5.62
N VAL A 9 -5.35 -1.03 -6.51
CA VAL A 9 -6.57 -1.78 -6.23
C VAL A 9 -6.38 -2.68 -5.00
N LEU A 10 -5.27 -3.41 -4.97
CA LEU A 10 -4.96 -4.30 -3.84
C LEU A 10 -4.75 -3.52 -2.55
N PHE A 11 -4.10 -2.38 -2.65
CA PHE A 11 -3.88 -1.48 -1.51
C PHE A 11 -5.23 -1.01 -0.96
N ALA A 12 -6.12 -0.58 -1.84
CA ALA A 12 -7.43 -0.06 -1.44
C ALA A 12 -8.28 -1.14 -0.77
N GLU A 13 -8.11 -2.40 -1.15
CA GLU A 13 -8.85 -3.51 -0.55
C GLU A 13 -8.56 -3.71 0.93
N GLN A 14 -7.45 -3.15 1.42
CA GLN A 14 -7.09 -3.26 2.83
C GLN A 14 -7.91 -2.31 3.71
N PHE A 15 -8.61 -1.37 3.11
CA PHE A 15 -9.45 -0.41 3.82
C PHE A 15 -10.89 -0.89 3.80
N GLU A 16 -11.56 -0.85 4.95
CA GLU A 16 -12.94 -1.33 5.07
C GLU A 16 -13.96 -0.23 4.83
N ASP A 17 -13.67 0.97 5.34
CA ASP A 17 -14.62 2.08 5.33
C ASP A 17 -14.27 3.20 4.38
N THR A 18 -13.09 3.15 3.78
CA THR A 18 -12.65 4.19 2.83
C THR A 18 -13.00 3.74 1.41
N ASP A 19 -13.70 4.62 0.69
CA ASP A 19 -14.07 4.33 -0.70
C ASP A 19 -12.79 4.22 -1.55
N ALA A 20 -12.73 3.20 -2.40
CA ALA A 20 -11.58 2.99 -3.27
C ALA A 20 -11.32 4.20 -4.16
N SER A 21 -12.35 4.97 -4.50
CA SER A 21 -12.18 6.17 -5.32
C SER A 21 -11.36 7.26 -4.63
N GLU A 22 -11.21 7.20 -3.31
CA GLU A 22 -10.39 8.15 -2.56
C GLU A 22 -8.92 7.71 -2.51
N ILE A 23 -8.62 6.50 -2.92
CA ILE A 23 -7.26 5.94 -2.82
C ILE A 23 -6.69 5.84 -4.22
N THR A 24 -5.94 6.86 -4.61
CA THR A 24 -5.28 6.91 -5.91
C THR A 24 -3.78 6.72 -5.71
N ALA A 25 -3.06 6.56 -6.82
CA ALA A 25 -1.62 6.32 -6.79
C ALA A 25 -0.87 7.46 -6.08
N ASP A 26 -1.35 8.68 -6.19
CA ASP A 26 -0.70 9.87 -5.62
C ASP A 26 -1.37 10.41 -4.37
N LYS A 27 -2.36 9.68 -3.82
CA LYS A 27 -3.02 10.10 -2.58
C LYS A 27 -2.09 9.83 -1.40
N ASN A 28 -1.90 10.83 -0.55
CA ASN A 28 -1.17 10.63 0.69
C ASN A 28 -2.05 9.81 1.63
N PHE A 29 -1.77 8.51 1.75
CA PHE A 29 -2.63 7.62 2.52
C PHE A 29 -2.60 7.91 4.02
N ARG A 30 -1.59 8.66 4.49
CA ARG A 30 -1.54 9.04 5.90
C ARG A 30 -2.60 10.06 6.26
N ASP A 31 -3.16 10.74 5.26
CA ASP A 31 -4.26 11.70 5.47
C ASP A 31 -5.62 11.01 5.57
N LEU A 32 -5.67 9.71 5.28
CA LEU A 32 -6.93 8.98 5.39
C LEU A 32 -7.25 8.69 6.85
N ASP A 33 -8.49 8.96 7.25
CA ASP A 33 -8.93 8.75 8.63
C ASP A 33 -8.78 7.30 9.08
N GLU A 34 -8.96 6.38 8.16
CA GLU A 34 -8.88 4.96 8.46
C GLU A 34 -7.43 4.45 8.59
N TRP A 35 -6.45 5.22 8.12
CA TRP A 35 -5.06 4.77 8.15
C TRP A 35 -4.61 4.53 9.60
N SER A 36 -4.01 3.37 9.82
CA SER A 36 -3.54 2.99 11.15
C SER A 36 -2.46 1.93 11.00
N SER A 37 -1.84 1.57 12.12
CA SER A 37 -0.87 0.48 12.14
C SER A 37 -1.47 -0.84 11.65
N LEU A 38 -2.75 -1.06 11.96
CA LEU A 38 -3.43 -2.28 11.53
C LEU A 38 -3.56 -2.34 10.00
N ILE A 39 -3.93 -1.22 9.40
CA ILE A 39 -4.01 -1.15 7.93
C ILE A 39 -2.61 -1.35 7.34
N GLY A 40 -1.60 -0.74 7.95
CA GLY A 40 -0.22 -0.93 7.50
C GLY A 40 0.22 -2.39 7.53
N LEU A 41 -0.14 -3.12 8.60
CA LEU A 41 0.17 -4.54 8.68
C LEU A 41 -0.57 -5.35 7.61
N SER A 42 -1.82 -4.99 7.33
CA SER A 42 -2.59 -5.65 6.26
C SER A 42 -1.93 -5.43 4.90
N VAL A 43 -1.42 -4.22 4.66
CA VAL A 43 -0.72 -3.92 3.41
C VAL A 43 0.56 -4.75 3.30
N ILE A 44 1.32 -4.87 4.40
CA ILE A 44 2.53 -5.69 4.42
C ILE A 44 2.19 -7.14 4.07
N ALA A 45 1.12 -7.68 4.66
CA ALA A 45 0.69 -9.05 4.40
C ALA A 45 0.24 -9.21 2.93
N MET A 46 -0.47 -8.23 2.40
CA MET A 46 -0.91 -8.26 1.01
C MET A 46 0.29 -8.30 0.06
N VAL A 47 1.28 -7.46 0.31
CA VAL A 47 2.47 -7.41 -0.54
C VAL A 47 3.23 -8.74 -0.50
N ASP A 48 3.31 -9.36 0.67
CA ASP A 48 3.96 -10.66 0.80
C ASP A 48 3.24 -11.72 -0.05
N GLU A 49 1.90 -11.72 0.00
CA GLU A 49 1.10 -12.70 -0.73
C GLU A 49 1.11 -12.47 -2.24
N GLU A 50 0.98 -11.20 -2.65
CA GLU A 50 0.76 -10.88 -4.06
C GLU A 50 2.04 -10.63 -4.84
N PHE A 51 3.10 -10.22 -4.15
CA PHE A 51 4.36 -9.82 -4.80
C PHE A 51 5.55 -10.64 -4.34
N ASP A 52 5.37 -11.48 -3.33
CA ASP A 52 6.44 -12.28 -2.73
C ASP A 52 7.58 -11.38 -2.24
N VAL A 53 7.23 -10.26 -1.66
CA VAL A 53 8.17 -9.26 -1.12
C VAL A 53 7.85 -9.00 0.34
N THR A 54 8.87 -8.99 1.18
CA THR A 54 8.71 -8.69 2.61
C THR A 54 8.97 -7.21 2.86
N LEU A 55 7.89 -6.47 3.12
CA LEU A 55 8.01 -5.08 3.56
C LEU A 55 8.18 -5.04 5.08
N ARG A 56 8.87 -4.02 5.55
CA ARG A 56 9.07 -3.79 6.98
C ARG A 56 8.42 -2.48 7.38
N GLY A 57 8.25 -2.28 8.69
CA GLY A 57 7.69 -1.04 9.20
C GLY A 57 8.43 0.20 8.71
N GLU A 58 9.76 0.13 8.61
CA GLU A 58 10.55 1.25 8.12
C GLU A 58 10.26 1.58 6.66
N ASP A 59 9.96 0.56 5.85
CA ASP A 59 9.57 0.78 4.46
C ASP A 59 8.24 1.53 4.38
N MET A 60 7.30 1.16 5.26
CA MET A 60 6.02 1.84 5.33
C MET A 60 6.17 3.29 5.75
N ARG A 61 7.13 3.58 6.61
CA ARG A 61 7.36 4.96 7.06
C ARG A 61 7.99 5.84 5.99
N LYS A 62 8.68 5.24 5.02
CA LYS A 62 9.33 5.99 3.94
C LYS A 62 8.37 6.40 2.84
N ALA A 63 7.24 5.71 2.71
CA ALA A 63 6.28 5.98 1.66
C ALA A 63 5.12 6.81 2.19
N ASN A 64 4.62 7.73 1.39
CA ASN A 64 3.45 8.54 1.71
C ASN A 64 2.30 8.26 0.75
N THR A 65 2.58 7.71 -0.42
CA THR A 65 1.57 7.42 -1.44
C THR A 65 1.70 5.98 -1.89
N PRO A 66 0.62 5.39 -2.44
CA PRO A 66 0.71 4.05 -3.00
C PRO A 66 1.78 3.94 -4.08
N ALA A 67 1.96 4.99 -4.91
CA ALA A 67 3.00 4.97 -5.93
C ALA A 67 4.39 4.86 -5.32
N GLU A 68 4.65 5.59 -4.24
CA GLU A 68 5.93 5.53 -3.55
C GLU A 68 6.16 4.15 -2.95
N LEU A 69 5.13 3.57 -2.37
CA LEU A 69 5.24 2.24 -1.79
C LEU A 69 5.48 1.19 -2.89
N TYR A 70 4.82 1.35 -4.02
CA TYR A 70 5.02 0.46 -5.17
C TYR A 70 6.48 0.48 -5.64
N GLU A 71 7.10 1.67 -5.68
CA GLU A 71 8.51 1.77 -6.06
C GLU A 71 9.41 1.03 -5.07
N ILE A 72 9.10 1.10 -3.78
CA ILE A 72 9.85 0.35 -2.77
C ILE A 72 9.70 -1.15 -3.00
N VAL A 73 8.48 -1.61 -3.29
CA VAL A 73 8.22 -3.02 -3.58
C VAL A 73 9.04 -3.48 -4.78
N LYS A 74 9.04 -2.67 -5.85
CA LYS A 74 9.81 -2.99 -7.05
C LYS A 74 11.30 -3.10 -6.75
N SER A 75 11.81 -2.25 -5.88
CA SER A 75 13.23 -2.23 -5.56
C SER A 75 13.68 -3.49 -4.80
N LYS A 76 12.73 -4.21 -4.22
CA LYS A 76 13.02 -5.43 -3.46
C LYS A 76 12.81 -6.71 -4.28
N MET A 77 12.35 -6.58 -5.50
CA MET A 77 12.08 -7.73 -6.38
C MET A 77 13.28 -8.17 -7.17
#